data_c02c9bd028212437c5d1524998bd4e65
#
_entry.id   c02c9bd028212437c5d1524998bd4e65
#
_cell.length_a   1.000
_cell.length_b   1.000
_cell.length_c   1.000
_cell.angle_alpha   90.00
_cell.angle_beta   90.00
_cell.angle_gamma   90.00
#
_symmetry.space_group_name_H-M   'P 1'
#
loop_
_entity.id
_entity.type
_entity.pdbx_description
1 polymer ?
#
loop_
_entity_poly.entity_id
_entity_poly.type
_entity_poly.pdbx_seq_one_letter_code
_entity_poly.pdbx_strand_id
1 'polypeptide(L)'
;MNAYVQSLLGILLSAILTENFILVKFYGICPFMGVSKKMDTALGMGMAVTFVMALASAACWAVDAFLLTPLDAPYMQTVAFILVIAALVQVVEMFLKKFVPALYKALGVFLPLITTNCAVLGVVLVNVQEGYDFLQSVVNGACGGLGFTLAIVLFASIRERVDKTDCPEAFKGFPITLIAAGLLSLAFMGFSGLKIF
;
A
#
# COMPACT_ATOMS: atom_id res chain seq x y z
N MET A 1 19.13 16.83 -17.69
CA MET A 1 18.40 16.29 -16.54
C MET A 1 19.11 14.99 -16.18
N ASN A 2 19.60 14.84 -14.95
CA ASN A 2 20.47 13.71 -14.60
C ASN A 2 19.72 12.39 -14.73
N ALA A 3 20.34 11.34 -15.28
CA ALA A 3 19.74 10.01 -15.45
C ALA A 3 19.10 9.47 -14.16
N TYR A 4 19.66 9.82 -13.01
CA TYR A 4 19.14 9.49 -11.68
C TYR A 4 17.76 10.14 -11.39
N VAL A 5 17.57 11.41 -11.80
CA VAL A 5 16.29 12.12 -11.64
C VAL A 5 15.22 11.52 -12.57
N GLN A 6 15.60 11.09 -13.77
CA GLN A 6 14.68 10.39 -14.66
C GLN A 6 14.25 9.05 -14.09
N SER A 7 15.16 8.30 -13.49
CA SER A 7 14.84 7.04 -12.80
C SER A 7 13.87 7.25 -11.64
N LEU A 8 14.08 8.27 -10.81
CA LEU A 8 13.16 8.59 -9.70
C LEU A 8 11.77 9.02 -10.18
N LEU A 9 11.69 9.82 -11.24
CA LEU A 9 10.42 10.20 -11.85
C LEU A 9 9.70 9.00 -12.48
N GLY A 10 10.44 8.10 -13.10
CA GLY A 10 9.91 6.84 -13.63
C GLY A 10 9.30 5.98 -12.53
N ILE A 11 10.02 5.79 -11.42
CA ILE A 11 9.54 5.04 -10.24
C ILE A 11 8.26 5.69 -9.67
N LEU A 12 8.23 7.02 -9.55
CA LEU A 12 7.08 7.77 -9.03
C LEU A 12 5.81 7.54 -9.88
N LEU A 13 5.92 7.73 -11.19
CA LEU A 13 4.79 7.58 -12.11
C LEU A 13 4.36 6.11 -12.21
N SER A 14 5.32 5.20 -12.27
CA SER A 14 5.06 3.77 -12.32
C SER A 14 4.32 3.29 -11.07
N ALA A 15 4.80 3.61 -9.87
CA ALA A 15 4.22 3.15 -8.62
C ALA A 15 2.80 3.70 -8.36
N ILE A 16 2.48 4.90 -8.85
CA ILE A 16 1.17 5.52 -8.64
C ILE A 16 0.13 5.04 -9.67
N LEU A 17 0.50 4.99 -10.96
CA LEU A 17 -0.45 4.77 -12.06
C LEU A 17 -0.34 3.38 -12.69
N THR A 18 0.84 3.04 -13.26
CA THR A 18 0.97 1.83 -14.08
C THR A 18 1.09 0.54 -13.28
N GLU A 19 1.75 0.60 -12.12
CA GLU A 19 1.96 -0.55 -11.23
C GLU A 19 1.32 -0.35 -9.85
N ASN A 20 0.11 0.22 -9.83
CA ASN A 20 -0.60 0.43 -8.58
C ASN A 20 -0.73 -0.87 -7.79
N PHE A 21 -0.24 -0.88 -6.55
CA PHE A 21 -0.17 -2.08 -5.71
C PHE A 21 -1.53 -2.71 -5.43
N ILE A 22 -2.62 -1.92 -5.36
CA ILE A 22 -3.96 -2.48 -5.13
C ILE A 22 -4.60 -2.93 -6.44
N LEU A 23 -4.65 -2.04 -7.44
CA LEU A 23 -5.51 -2.22 -8.61
C LEU A 23 -4.87 -3.10 -9.68
N VAL A 24 -3.54 -3.17 -9.74
CA VAL A 24 -2.81 -3.98 -10.71
C VAL A 24 -2.19 -5.22 -10.07
N LYS A 25 -1.51 -5.07 -8.93
CA LYS A 25 -0.84 -6.20 -8.24
C LYS A 25 -1.74 -6.90 -7.21
N PHE A 26 -2.90 -6.36 -6.91
CA PHE A 26 -3.88 -6.89 -5.95
C PHE A 26 -3.36 -7.05 -4.51
N TYR A 27 -2.35 -6.25 -4.14
CA TYR A 27 -1.83 -6.24 -2.78
C TYR A 27 -2.60 -5.24 -1.91
N GLY A 28 -2.99 -5.65 -0.69
CA GLY A 28 -3.67 -4.77 0.25
C GLY A 28 -5.18 -4.66 0.05
N ILE A 29 -5.82 -5.68 -0.52
CA ILE A 29 -7.27 -5.73 -0.72
C ILE A 29 -8.03 -5.73 0.61
N CYS A 30 -7.49 -6.34 1.68
CA CYS A 30 -8.15 -6.41 2.98
C CYS A 30 -8.51 -5.04 3.56
N PRO A 31 -7.57 -4.09 3.72
CA PRO A 31 -7.90 -2.74 4.14
C PRO A 31 -8.70 -1.97 3.08
N PHE A 32 -8.43 -2.20 1.79
CA PHE A 32 -9.17 -1.59 0.69
C PHE A 32 -10.67 -1.87 0.76
N MET A 33 -11.07 -3.11 0.97
CA MET A 33 -12.48 -3.50 1.11
C MET A 33 -13.09 -3.11 2.46
N GLY A 34 -12.28 -3.20 3.54
CA GLY A 34 -12.73 -2.99 4.91
C GLY A 34 -13.00 -1.52 5.26
N VAL A 35 -12.10 -0.62 4.85
CA VAL A 35 -12.06 0.78 5.30
C VAL A 35 -12.68 1.77 4.32
N SER A 36 -13.00 1.35 3.11
CA SER A 36 -13.54 2.21 2.04
C SER A 36 -15.02 2.62 2.19
N LYS A 37 -15.65 2.37 3.35
CA LYS A 37 -17.07 2.74 3.58
C LYS A 37 -17.28 4.25 3.76
N LYS A 38 -16.29 4.96 4.30
CA LYS A 38 -16.35 6.40 4.57
C LYS A 38 -15.09 7.06 4.04
N MET A 39 -15.23 8.22 3.41
CA MET A 39 -14.11 8.98 2.83
C MET A 39 -13.06 9.37 3.89
N ASP A 40 -13.49 9.83 5.07
CA ASP A 40 -12.58 10.25 6.14
C ASP A 40 -11.70 9.11 6.66
N THR A 41 -12.29 7.92 6.81
CA THR A 41 -11.55 6.72 7.25
C THR A 41 -10.62 6.21 6.15
N ALA A 42 -11.02 6.31 4.89
CA ALA A 42 -10.20 5.94 3.74
C ALA A 42 -8.96 6.85 3.61
N LEU A 43 -9.12 8.17 3.77
CA LEU A 43 -8.01 9.13 3.78
C LEU A 43 -7.06 8.89 4.94
N GLY A 44 -7.58 8.72 6.15
CA GLY A 44 -6.76 8.45 7.33
C GLY A 44 -5.95 7.16 7.20
N MET A 45 -6.57 6.11 6.67
CA MET A 45 -5.91 4.83 6.39
C MET A 45 -4.83 4.98 5.30
N GLY A 46 -5.14 5.70 4.23
CA GLY A 46 -4.20 5.96 3.14
C GLY A 46 -2.93 6.66 3.62
N MET A 47 -3.06 7.73 4.40
CA MET A 47 -1.92 8.45 4.98
C MET A 47 -1.10 7.56 5.95
N ALA A 48 -1.77 6.80 6.81
CA ALA A 48 -1.10 5.90 7.73
C ALA A 48 -0.30 4.81 6.99
N VAL A 49 -0.90 4.20 5.97
CA VAL A 49 -0.24 3.20 5.13
C VAL A 49 0.94 3.80 4.38
N THR A 50 0.81 5.00 3.81
CA THR A 50 1.91 5.70 3.12
C THR A 50 3.11 5.89 4.04
N PHE A 51 2.87 6.36 5.25
CA PHE A 51 3.91 6.55 6.26
C PHE A 51 4.59 5.23 6.65
N VAL A 52 3.80 4.20 6.91
CA VAL A 52 4.32 2.87 7.26
C VAL A 52 5.09 2.24 6.11
N MET A 53 4.62 2.38 4.86
CA MET A 53 5.32 1.85 3.68
C MET A 53 6.68 2.49 3.46
N ALA A 54 6.78 3.81 3.63
CA ALA A 54 8.05 4.53 3.54
C ALA A 54 9.04 4.07 4.63
N LEU A 55 8.58 3.97 5.89
CA LEU A 55 9.40 3.49 7.00
C LEU A 55 9.81 2.01 6.85
N ALA A 56 8.87 1.16 6.44
CA ALA A 56 9.13 -0.26 6.22
C ALA A 56 10.15 -0.47 5.09
N SER A 57 10.06 0.30 4.00
CA SER A 57 11.03 0.25 2.90
C SER A 57 12.43 0.63 3.38
N ALA A 58 12.56 1.67 4.20
CA ALA A 58 13.85 2.07 4.78
C ALA A 58 14.42 1.02 5.72
N ALA A 59 13.61 0.50 6.64
CA ALA A 59 14.03 -0.49 7.64
C ALA A 59 14.41 -1.83 7.01
N CYS A 60 13.59 -2.32 6.07
CA CYS A 60 13.84 -3.59 5.41
C CYS A 60 15.04 -3.52 4.46
N TRP A 61 15.26 -2.38 3.78
CA TRP A 61 16.48 -2.18 3.02
C TRP A 61 17.72 -2.26 3.90
N ALA A 62 17.70 -1.63 5.08
CA ALA A 62 18.81 -1.70 6.02
C ALA A 62 19.04 -3.15 6.51
N VAL A 63 17.99 -3.88 6.82
CA VAL A 63 18.09 -5.29 7.24
C VAL A 63 18.62 -6.18 6.12
N ASP A 64 18.17 -5.95 4.88
CA ASP A 64 18.66 -6.69 3.71
C ASP A 64 20.16 -6.45 3.50
N ALA A 65 20.59 -5.18 3.48
CA ALA A 65 21.98 -4.79 3.25
C ALA A 65 22.93 -5.24 4.36
N PHE A 66 22.53 -5.15 5.63
CA PHE A 66 23.43 -5.41 6.77
C PHE A 66 23.32 -6.85 7.32
N LEU A 67 22.19 -7.51 7.15
CA LEU A 67 21.96 -8.82 7.77
C LEU A 67 21.85 -9.94 6.74
N LEU A 68 20.99 -9.79 5.72
CA LEU A 68 20.72 -10.87 4.78
C LEU A 68 21.82 -11.06 3.75
N THR A 69 22.36 -9.99 3.20
CA THR A 69 23.44 -10.04 2.19
C THR A 69 24.69 -10.75 2.73
N PRO A 70 25.20 -10.45 3.96
CA PRO A 70 26.38 -11.16 4.46
C PRO A 70 26.11 -12.60 4.95
N LEU A 71 24.84 -12.96 5.22
CA LEU A 71 24.48 -14.32 5.64
C LEU A 71 24.16 -15.28 4.47
N ASP A 72 24.09 -14.77 3.25
CA ASP A 72 23.79 -15.54 2.01
C ASP A 72 22.54 -16.43 2.12
N ALA A 73 21.48 -15.91 2.76
CA ALA A 73 20.25 -16.64 3.07
C ALA A 73 18.98 -16.03 2.40
N PRO A 74 18.88 -16.04 1.05
CA PRO A 74 17.76 -15.41 0.32
C PRO A 74 16.39 -16.01 0.64
N TYR A 75 16.31 -17.27 1.03
CA TYR A 75 15.04 -17.93 1.39
C TYR A 75 14.48 -17.48 2.75
N MET A 76 15.29 -16.88 3.61
CA MET A 76 14.86 -16.30 4.91
C MET A 76 14.35 -14.87 4.78
N GLN A 77 14.48 -14.26 3.62
CA GLN A 77 14.20 -12.85 3.35
C GLN A 77 12.76 -12.46 3.70
N THR A 78 11.77 -13.22 3.21
CA THR A 78 10.35 -12.94 3.47
C THR A 78 10.01 -13.01 4.95
N VAL A 79 10.54 -14.00 5.68
CA VAL A 79 10.29 -14.16 7.11
C VAL A 79 10.90 -13.03 7.92
N ALA A 80 12.14 -12.64 7.58
CA ALA A 80 12.83 -11.52 8.21
C ALA A 80 12.08 -10.21 8.00
N PHE A 81 11.61 -9.94 6.78
CA PHE A 81 10.84 -8.73 6.47
C PHE A 81 9.51 -8.67 7.21
N ILE A 82 8.76 -9.78 7.27
CA ILE A 82 7.50 -9.83 8.04
C ILE A 82 7.77 -9.50 9.51
N LEU A 83 8.82 -10.05 10.10
CA LEU A 83 9.17 -9.80 11.50
C LEU A 83 9.56 -8.34 11.75
N VAL A 84 10.38 -7.77 10.86
CA VAL A 84 10.79 -6.36 10.95
C VAL A 84 9.60 -5.42 10.79
N ILE A 85 8.73 -5.67 9.80
CA ILE A 85 7.52 -4.87 9.58
C ILE A 85 6.59 -4.97 10.79
N ALA A 86 6.37 -6.17 11.33
CA ALA A 86 5.53 -6.35 12.51
C ALA A 86 6.06 -5.58 13.73
N ALA A 87 7.36 -5.67 14.01
CA ALA A 87 8.00 -4.93 15.09
C ALA A 87 7.90 -3.40 14.89
N LEU A 88 8.15 -2.92 13.69
CA LEU A 88 8.07 -1.50 13.33
C LEU A 88 6.66 -0.95 13.50
N VAL A 89 5.64 -1.68 13.01
CA VAL A 89 4.25 -1.24 13.12
C VAL A 89 3.78 -1.24 14.58
N GLN A 90 4.24 -2.17 15.42
CA GLN A 90 3.97 -2.14 16.86
C GLN A 90 4.53 -0.89 17.54
N VAL A 91 5.75 -0.47 17.16
CA VAL A 91 6.34 0.78 17.64
C VAL A 91 5.51 1.98 17.19
N VAL A 92 5.11 2.03 15.92
CA VAL A 92 4.26 3.10 15.36
C VAL A 92 2.89 3.13 16.07
N GLU A 93 2.30 1.98 16.36
CA GLU A 93 1.03 1.89 17.09
C GLU A 93 1.15 2.48 18.50
N MET A 94 2.19 2.12 19.25
CA MET A 94 2.46 2.70 20.57
C MET A 94 2.65 4.21 20.49
N PHE A 95 3.33 4.69 19.46
CA PHE A 95 3.55 6.12 19.22
C PHE A 95 2.23 6.84 18.94
N LEU A 96 1.40 6.32 18.01
CA LEU A 96 0.09 6.88 17.67
C LEU A 96 -0.85 6.93 18.89
N LYS A 97 -0.86 5.88 19.69
CA LYS A 97 -1.67 5.80 20.91
C LYS A 97 -1.31 6.90 21.91
N LYS A 98 -0.02 7.27 22.00
CA LYS A 98 0.48 8.28 22.93
C LYS A 98 0.30 9.71 22.41
N PHE A 99 0.60 9.96 21.12
CA PHE A 99 0.70 11.32 20.57
C PHE A 99 -0.57 11.76 19.83
N VAL A 100 -1.30 10.85 19.22
CA VAL A 100 -2.47 11.19 18.40
C VAL A 100 -3.66 10.26 18.73
N PRO A 101 -4.22 10.35 19.94
CA PRO A 101 -5.30 9.46 20.39
C PRO A 101 -6.59 9.59 19.57
N ALA A 102 -6.82 10.74 18.92
CA ALA A 102 -7.96 10.94 18.02
C ALA A 102 -7.86 10.05 16.76
N LEU A 103 -6.68 10.01 16.14
CA LEU A 103 -6.41 9.16 14.98
C LEU A 103 -6.40 7.68 15.39
N TYR A 104 -5.84 7.36 16.55
CA TYR A 104 -5.87 6.01 17.10
C TYR A 104 -7.31 5.51 17.30
N LYS A 105 -8.22 6.32 17.84
CA LYS A 105 -9.64 5.95 17.99
C LYS A 105 -10.37 5.82 16.64
N ALA A 106 -10.05 6.65 15.66
CA ALA A 106 -10.63 6.59 14.32
C ALA A 106 -10.17 5.35 13.55
N LEU A 107 -8.89 4.97 13.67
CA LEU A 107 -8.30 3.80 13.03
C LEU A 107 -8.48 2.51 13.84
N GLY A 108 -8.67 2.58 15.14
CA GLY A 108 -8.89 1.57 16.16
C GLY A 108 -8.79 0.10 15.75
N VAL A 109 -9.90 -0.47 15.24
CA VAL A 109 -9.98 -1.87 14.80
C VAL A 109 -9.16 -2.15 13.52
N PHE A 110 -8.78 -1.11 12.77
CA PHE A 110 -8.07 -1.26 11.49
C PHE A 110 -6.53 -1.23 11.61
N LEU A 111 -5.99 -0.91 12.78
CA LEU A 111 -4.55 -0.93 13.03
C LEU A 111 -3.91 -2.30 12.77
N PRO A 112 -4.50 -3.43 13.19
CA PRO A 112 -4.00 -4.75 12.84
C PRO A 112 -3.95 -5.00 11.32
N LEU A 113 -4.86 -4.38 10.55
CA LEU A 113 -4.86 -4.46 9.09
C LEU A 113 -3.67 -3.74 8.43
N ILE A 114 -3.05 -2.78 9.12
CA ILE A 114 -1.80 -2.15 8.65
C ILE A 114 -0.63 -3.09 8.86
N THR A 115 -0.57 -3.77 10.02
CA THR A 115 0.51 -4.72 10.36
C THR A 115 0.57 -5.91 9.40
N THR A 116 -0.59 -6.45 9.04
CA THR A 116 -0.73 -7.60 8.14
C THR A 116 -0.97 -7.20 6.69
N ASN A 117 -0.69 -5.95 6.32
CA ASN A 117 -0.96 -5.45 4.98
C ASN A 117 0.02 -6.02 3.95
N CYS A 118 -0.51 -6.83 3.04
CA CYS A 118 0.28 -7.43 1.95
C CYS A 118 0.93 -6.37 1.04
N ALA A 119 0.37 -5.14 0.95
CA ALA A 119 0.97 -4.08 0.14
C ALA A 119 2.30 -3.60 0.73
N VAL A 120 2.41 -3.53 2.06
CA VAL A 120 3.66 -3.15 2.74
C VAL A 120 4.76 -4.18 2.48
N LEU A 121 4.42 -5.47 2.62
CA LEU A 121 5.36 -6.55 2.31
C LEU A 121 5.69 -6.59 0.81
N GLY A 122 4.68 -6.40 -0.04
CA GLY A 122 4.85 -6.42 -1.50
C GLY A 122 5.80 -5.35 -2.00
N VAL A 123 5.71 -4.11 -1.48
CA VAL A 123 6.62 -3.02 -1.86
C VAL A 123 8.06 -3.32 -1.48
N VAL A 124 8.27 -3.88 -0.30
CA VAL A 124 9.62 -4.24 0.18
C VAL A 124 10.24 -5.34 -0.69
N LEU A 125 9.47 -6.37 -1.02
CA LEU A 125 9.93 -7.46 -1.91
C LEU A 125 10.28 -6.94 -3.30
N VAL A 126 9.46 -6.05 -3.88
CA VAL A 126 9.74 -5.41 -5.16
C VAL A 126 11.03 -4.58 -5.09
N ASN A 127 11.24 -3.81 -4.03
CA ASN A 127 12.47 -3.03 -3.86
C ASN A 127 13.74 -3.88 -3.91
N VAL A 128 13.70 -5.06 -3.31
CA VAL A 128 14.83 -5.99 -3.33
C VAL A 128 14.99 -6.68 -4.68
N GLN A 129 13.89 -7.09 -5.31
CA GLN A 129 13.91 -7.73 -6.64
C GLN A 129 14.46 -6.80 -7.70
N GLU A 130 14.11 -5.52 -7.65
CA GLU A 130 14.60 -4.48 -8.58
C GLU A 130 16.01 -3.95 -8.21
N GLY A 131 16.54 -4.35 -7.05
CA GLY A 131 17.87 -3.92 -6.59
C GLY A 131 17.96 -2.41 -6.32
N TYR A 132 16.89 -1.81 -5.80
CA TYR A 132 16.84 -0.38 -5.57
C TYR A 132 17.80 0.07 -4.46
N ASP A 133 18.44 1.21 -4.67
CA ASP A 133 19.22 1.92 -3.67
C ASP A 133 18.32 2.38 -2.49
N PHE A 134 18.94 2.74 -1.38
CA PHE A 134 18.22 3.22 -0.18
C PHE A 134 17.22 4.33 -0.51
N LEU A 135 17.63 5.36 -1.25
CA LEU A 135 16.77 6.48 -1.60
C LEU A 135 15.64 6.05 -2.56
N GLN A 136 15.95 5.22 -3.54
CA GLN A 136 14.96 4.68 -4.49
C GLN A 136 13.92 3.81 -3.76
N SER A 137 14.34 2.99 -2.81
CA SER A 137 13.46 2.15 -1.98
C SER A 137 12.49 2.98 -1.13
N VAL A 138 12.98 4.04 -0.49
CA VAL A 138 12.13 4.95 0.30
C VAL A 138 11.14 5.70 -0.59
N VAL A 139 11.61 6.20 -1.74
CA VAL A 139 10.74 6.91 -2.70
C VAL A 139 9.69 5.95 -3.26
N ASN A 140 10.06 4.73 -3.65
CA ASN A 140 9.10 3.73 -4.12
C ASN A 140 8.08 3.37 -3.04
N GLY A 141 8.50 3.23 -1.77
CA GLY A 141 7.60 2.99 -0.65
C GLY A 141 6.60 4.13 -0.43
N ALA A 142 7.07 5.38 -0.47
CA ALA A 142 6.21 6.56 -0.35
C ALA A 142 5.24 6.69 -1.53
N CYS A 143 5.72 6.52 -2.76
CA CYS A 143 4.91 6.60 -3.98
C CYS A 143 3.89 5.46 -4.08
N GLY A 144 4.28 4.25 -3.68
CA GLY A 144 3.36 3.11 -3.57
C GLY A 144 2.24 3.36 -2.56
N GLY A 145 2.57 4.01 -1.41
CA GLY A 145 1.58 4.45 -0.43
C GLY A 145 0.64 5.54 -0.95
N LEU A 146 1.15 6.49 -1.74
CA LEU A 146 0.31 7.49 -2.42
C LEU A 146 -0.60 6.84 -3.46
N GLY A 147 -0.11 5.87 -4.22
CA GLY A 147 -0.91 5.06 -5.14
C GLY A 147 -1.99 4.26 -4.41
N PHE A 148 -1.69 3.71 -3.24
CA PHE A 148 -2.65 3.07 -2.34
C PHE A 148 -3.73 4.05 -1.90
N THR A 149 -3.34 5.25 -1.47
CA THR A 149 -4.26 6.30 -1.01
C THR A 149 -5.17 6.75 -2.15
N LEU A 150 -4.64 6.96 -3.34
CA LEU A 150 -5.42 7.30 -4.53
C LEU A 150 -6.47 6.23 -4.82
N ALA A 151 -6.08 4.96 -4.84
CA ALA A 151 -6.96 3.85 -5.13
C ALA A 151 -8.11 3.73 -4.11
N ILE A 152 -7.80 3.82 -2.80
CA ILE A 152 -8.81 3.68 -1.75
C ILE A 152 -9.79 4.87 -1.73
N VAL A 153 -9.33 6.08 -2.03
CA VAL A 153 -10.17 7.29 -2.13
C VAL A 153 -11.11 7.20 -3.33
N LEU A 154 -10.59 6.81 -4.50
CA LEU A 154 -11.42 6.60 -5.70
C LEU A 154 -12.49 5.53 -5.43
N PHE A 155 -12.10 4.44 -4.82
CA PHE A 155 -13.03 3.36 -4.51
C PHE A 155 -14.08 3.75 -3.47
N ALA A 156 -13.70 4.52 -2.43
CA ALA A 156 -14.64 5.04 -1.44
C ALA A 156 -15.70 5.94 -2.10
N SER A 157 -15.29 6.78 -3.05
CA SER A 157 -16.21 7.63 -3.82
C SER A 157 -17.20 6.83 -4.68
N ILE A 158 -16.73 5.77 -5.32
CA ILE A 158 -17.57 4.85 -6.12
C ILE A 158 -18.55 4.14 -5.20
N ARG A 159 -18.06 3.62 -4.08
CA ARG A 159 -18.86 2.86 -3.12
C ARG A 159 -20.00 3.69 -2.51
N GLU A 160 -19.73 4.93 -2.18
CA GLU A 160 -20.77 5.85 -1.65
C GLU A 160 -21.91 6.06 -2.65
N ARG A 161 -21.62 6.05 -3.95
CA ARG A 161 -22.63 6.14 -5.01
C ARG A 161 -23.37 4.82 -5.21
N VAL A 162 -22.64 3.72 -5.24
CA VAL A 162 -23.20 2.36 -5.45
C VAL A 162 -24.13 1.96 -4.31
N ASP A 163 -23.78 2.31 -3.06
CA ASP A 163 -24.63 2.02 -1.88
C ASP A 163 -25.97 2.75 -1.91
N LYS A 164 -26.09 3.84 -2.70
CA LYS A 164 -27.33 4.63 -2.88
C LYS A 164 -28.18 4.14 -4.07
N THR A 165 -27.69 3.18 -4.85
CA THR A 165 -28.37 2.69 -6.05
C THR A 165 -29.27 1.51 -5.73
N ASP A 166 -30.46 1.45 -6.37
CA ASP A 166 -31.36 0.32 -6.25
C ASP A 166 -30.78 -0.91 -6.94
N CYS A 167 -30.30 -1.86 -6.12
CA CYS A 167 -29.77 -3.14 -6.59
C CYS A 167 -30.66 -4.29 -6.14
N PRO A 168 -30.74 -5.38 -6.94
CA PRO A 168 -31.37 -6.63 -6.51
C PRO A 168 -30.75 -7.11 -5.18
N GLU A 169 -31.59 -7.67 -4.31
CA GLU A 169 -31.17 -8.08 -2.96
C GLU A 169 -29.98 -9.06 -2.95
N ALA A 170 -29.88 -9.90 -3.97
CA ALA A 170 -28.77 -10.86 -4.14
C ALA A 170 -27.41 -10.18 -4.31
N PHE A 171 -27.35 -8.95 -4.82
CA PHE A 171 -26.12 -8.19 -5.06
C PHE A 171 -25.83 -7.14 -3.98
N LYS A 172 -26.78 -6.85 -3.08
CA LYS A 172 -26.57 -5.86 -2.01
C LYS A 172 -25.41 -6.23 -1.09
N GLY A 173 -24.61 -5.24 -0.74
CA GLY A 173 -23.52 -5.36 0.22
C GLY A 173 -22.18 -5.75 -0.39
N PHE A 174 -21.61 -6.87 0.05
CA PHE A 174 -20.26 -7.29 -0.34
C PHE A 174 -20.13 -7.65 -1.84
N PRO A 175 -21.09 -8.36 -2.48
CA PRO A 175 -20.93 -8.73 -3.89
C PRO A 175 -20.81 -7.54 -4.86
N ILE A 176 -21.64 -6.50 -4.67
CA ILE A 176 -21.58 -5.32 -5.53
C ILE A 176 -20.30 -4.52 -5.32
N THR A 177 -19.80 -4.50 -4.08
CA THR A 177 -18.51 -3.88 -3.75
C THR A 177 -17.36 -4.57 -4.49
N LEU A 178 -17.39 -5.90 -4.58
CA LEU A 178 -16.40 -6.69 -5.28
C LEU A 178 -16.44 -6.45 -6.80
N ILE A 179 -17.65 -6.38 -7.39
CA ILE A 179 -17.84 -6.07 -8.79
C ILE A 179 -17.30 -4.67 -9.11
N ALA A 180 -17.62 -3.67 -8.29
CA ALA A 180 -17.11 -2.30 -8.45
C ALA A 180 -15.58 -2.24 -8.37
N ALA A 181 -14.97 -2.98 -7.43
CA ALA A 181 -13.51 -3.10 -7.33
C ALA A 181 -12.89 -3.73 -8.57
N GLY A 182 -13.50 -4.80 -9.10
CA GLY A 182 -13.05 -5.45 -10.33
C GLY A 182 -13.13 -4.54 -11.55
N LEU A 183 -14.21 -3.79 -11.71
CA LEU A 183 -14.36 -2.82 -12.79
C LEU A 183 -13.34 -1.68 -12.70
N LEU A 184 -13.07 -1.17 -11.49
CA LEU A 184 -12.04 -0.17 -11.27
C LEU A 184 -10.65 -0.71 -11.61
N SER A 185 -10.36 -1.94 -11.23
CA SER A 185 -9.10 -2.61 -11.55
C SER A 185 -8.91 -2.79 -13.06
N LEU A 186 -9.97 -3.21 -13.80
CA LEU A 186 -9.95 -3.31 -15.25
C LEU A 186 -9.69 -1.96 -15.92
N ALA A 187 -10.28 -0.87 -15.41
CA ALA A 187 -10.03 0.48 -15.91
C ALA A 187 -8.55 0.88 -15.72
N PHE A 188 -7.95 0.53 -14.58
CA PHE A 188 -6.52 0.81 -14.31
C PHE A 188 -5.56 -0.07 -15.13
N MET A 189 -5.96 -1.28 -15.50
CA MET A 189 -5.17 -2.11 -16.41
C MET A 189 -4.97 -1.47 -17.79
N GLY A 190 -5.86 -0.57 -18.21
CA GLY A 190 -5.67 0.23 -19.41
C GLY A 190 -4.42 1.12 -19.39
N PHE A 191 -3.94 1.51 -18.19
CA PHE A 191 -2.70 2.26 -18.03
C PHE A 191 -1.45 1.38 -18.02
N SER A 192 -1.55 0.08 -17.78
CA SER A 192 -0.40 -0.82 -17.67
C SER A 192 0.35 -1.03 -19.00
N GLY A 193 -0.26 -0.64 -20.13
CA GLY A 193 0.38 -0.65 -21.45
C GLY A 193 1.23 0.58 -21.76
N LEU A 194 1.18 1.63 -20.95
CA LEU A 194 1.98 2.83 -21.10
C LEU A 194 3.40 2.59 -20.56
N LYS A 195 4.32 2.19 -21.44
CA LYS A 195 5.74 2.23 -21.12
C LYS A 195 6.16 3.70 -21.06
N ILE A 196 6.32 4.23 -19.86
CA ILE A 196 6.65 5.65 -19.64
C ILE A 196 8.15 5.92 -19.83
N PHE A 197 8.98 4.89 -19.93
CA PHE A 197 10.40 4.96 -20.35
C PHE A 197 10.96 3.55 -20.62
#